data_bacb2de939b343fdc6bf8b3a3bc7216d
#
_entry.id   bacb2de939b343fdc6bf8b3a3bc7216d
#
_cell.length_a   1.000
_cell.length_b   1.000
_cell.length_c   1.000
_cell.angle_alpha   90.00
_cell.angle_beta   90.00
_cell.angle_gamma   90.00
#
_symmetry.space_group_name_H-M   'P 1'
#
loop_
_entity.id
_entity.type
_entity.pdbx_description
1 polymer ?
#
loop_
_entity_poly.entity_id
_entity_poly.type
_entity_poly.pdbx_seq_one_letter_code
_entity_poly.pdbx_strand_id
1 'polypeptide(L)'
;MNATRYRAVIGWFQARPAACRALRCVSTGAVGAVYVLYIGLLLWLAAGRQTLFVPALTVPAAAFLVGSAVRAGIDRPRPYVTLGYQPLFPKKDTGRSMPSRHCFSAAAIAVAAAYCAPPLGVVLAVLAVLLAVSRVVIGVHYISDVLAGLAFGSGFALAGWQFCTAALQALAA
;
A
#
# COMPACT_ATOMS: atom_id res chain seq x y z
N MET A 1 10.79 10.16 12.75
CA MET A 1 10.16 11.45 13.10
C MET A 1 9.82 11.42 14.59
N ASN A 2 10.13 12.49 15.35
CA ASN A 2 9.77 12.62 16.76
C ASN A 2 8.41 13.32 16.95
N ALA A 3 7.89 13.36 18.19
CA ALA A 3 6.58 13.96 18.50
C ALA A 3 6.46 15.42 18.04
N THR A 4 7.52 16.23 18.21
CA THR A 4 7.55 17.63 17.83
C THR A 4 7.34 17.82 16.33
N ARG A 5 8.00 17.01 15.50
CA ARG A 5 7.85 17.06 14.03
C ARG A 5 6.47 16.63 13.58
N TYR A 6 5.87 15.59 14.19
CA TYR A 6 4.49 15.21 13.88
C TYR A 6 3.52 16.33 14.23
N ARG A 7 3.63 16.91 15.44
CA ARG A 7 2.76 18.02 15.87
C ARG A 7 2.90 19.23 14.96
N ALA A 8 4.13 19.58 14.54
CA ALA A 8 4.36 20.71 13.62
C ALA A 8 3.69 20.49 12.26
N VAL A 9 3.85 19.31 11.64
CA VAL A 9 3.21 18.97 10.36
C VAL A 9 1.68 18.98 10.50
N ILE A 10 1.14 18.36 11.53
CA ILE A 10 -0.30 18.30 11.78
C ILE A 10 -0.86 19.70 12.01
N GLY A 11 -0.21 20.53 12.85
CA GLY A 11 -0.62 21.92 13.12
C GLY A 11 -0.61 22.77 11.86
N TRP A 12 0.38 22.57 10.96
CA TRP A 12 0.42 23.30 9.70
C TRP A 12 -0.81 23.01 8.82
N PHE A 13 -1.23 21.73 8.73
CA PHE A 13 -2.43 21.35 7.98
C PHE A 13 -3.72 21.80 8.68
N GLN A 14 -3.79 21.73 10.01
CA GLN A 14 -4.95 22.19 10.78
C GLN A 14 -5.19 23.68 10.60
N ALA A 15 -4.13 24.48 10.53
CA ALA A 15 -4.22 25.91 10.26
C ALA A 15 -4.63 26.25 8.80
N ARG A 16 -4.71 25.23 7.89
CA ARG A 16 -5.00 25.43 6.46
C ARG A 16 -6.08 24.46 5.98
N PRO A 17 -7.38 24.77 6.18
CA PRO A 17 -8.46 23.83 5.85
C PRO A 17 -8.49 23.34 4.39
N ALA A 18 -8.07 24.20 3.45
CA ALA A 18 -7.97 23.83 2.04
C ALA A 18 -6.89 22.75 1.81
N ALA A 19 -5.70 22.91 2.40
CA ALA A 19 -4.61 21.91 2.31
C ALA A 19 -5.00 20.61 3.00
N CYS A 20 -5.70 20.67 4.13
CA CYS A 20 -6.20 19.49 4.84
C CYS A 20 -7.23 18.73 3.98
N ARG A 21 -8.15 19.42 3.31
CA ARG A 21 -9.11 18.81 2.37
C ARG A 21 -8.39 18.17 1.18
N ALA A 22 -7.43 18.89 0.57
CA ALA A 22 -6.63 18.37 -0.53
C ALA A 22 -5.88 17.09 -0.14
N LEU A 23 -5.23 17.06 1.02
CA LEU A 23 -4.56 15.87 1.53
C LEU A 23 -5.54 14.70 1.72
N ARG A 24 -6.75 14.96 2.23
CA ARG A 24 -7.80 13.95 2.37
C ARG A 24 -8.20 13.40 0.99
N CYS A 25 -8.48 14.29 0.02
CA CYS A 25 -8.85 13.91 -1.34
C CYS A 25 -7.75 13.08 -2.00
N VAL A 26 -6.49 13.53 -1.92
CA VAL A 26 -5.34 12.78 -2.48
C VAL A 26 -5.22 11.40 -1.82
N SER A 27 -5.26 11.35 -0.49
CA SER A 27 -5.11 10.09 0.25
C SER A 27 -6.25 9.09 -0.03
N THR A 28 -7.50 9.56 -0.07
CA THR A 28 -8.67 8.71 -0.34
C THR A 28 -8.78 8.37 -1.82
N GLY A 29 -8.54 9.35 -2.69
CA GLY A 29 -8.55 9.18 -4.14
C GLY A 29 -7.48 8.22 -4.62
N ALA A 30 -6.27 8.30 -4.07
CA ALA A 30 -5.20 7.36 -4.40
C ALA A 30 -5.54 5.91 -4.02
N VAL A 31 -6.20 5.70 -2.87
CA VAL A 31 -6.72 4.35 -2.50
C VAL A 31 -7.74 3.87 -3.52
N GLY A 32 -8.74 4.71 -3.83
CA GLY A 32 -9.76 4.38 -4.82
C GLY A 32 -9.18 4.10 -6.20
N ALA A 33 -8.25 4.94 -6.66
CA ALA A 33 -7.58 4.78 -7.94
C ALA A 33 -6.78 3.46 -8.04
N VAL A 34 -6.04 3.07 -6.98
CA VAL A 34 -5.33 1.79 -6.95
C VAL A 34 -6.31 0.63 -7.14
N TYR A 35 -7.45 0.63 -6.43
CA TYR A 35 -8.43 -0.46 -6.57
C TYR A 35 -9.12 -0.46 -7.92
N VAL A 36 -9.56 0.70 -8.42
CA VAL A 36 -10.24 0.80 -9.73
C VAL A 36 -9.33 0.35 -10.86
N LEU A 37 -8.08 0.83 -10.89
CA LEU A 37 -7.09 0.45 -11.89
C LEU A 37 -6.72 -1.04 -11.81
N TYR A 38 -6.60 -1.59 -10.59
CA TYR A 38 -6.31 -3.00 -10.40
C TYR A 38 -7.47 -3.91 -10.81
N ILE A 39 -8.70 -3.56 -10.45
CA ILE A 39 -9.89 -4.30 -10.90
C ILE A 39 -10.02 -4.24 -12.42
N GLY A 40 -9.82 -3.06 -13.02
CA GLY A 40 -9.80 -2.90 -14.47
C GLY A 40 -8.74 -3.78 -15.17
N LEU A 41 -7.53 -3.85 -14.59
CA LEU A 41 -6.47 -4.76 -15.05
C LEU A 41 -6.92 -6.22 -15.00
N LEU A 42 -7.48 -6.66 -13.87
CA LEU A 42 -7.94 -8.05 -13.72
C LEU A 42 -9.04 -8.40 -14.71
N LEU A 43 -10.01 -7.52 -14.94
CA LEU A 43 -11.08 -7.73 -15.92
C LEU A 43 -10.52 -7.80 -17.34
N TRP A 44 -9.57 -6.95 -17.69
CA TRP A 44 -8.90 -6.99 -18.99
C TRP A 44 -8.11 -8.27 -19.21
N LEU A 45 -7.40 -8.76 -18.18
CA LEU A 45 -6.65 -10.03 -18.26
C LEU A 45 -7.60 -11.24 -18.36
N ALA A 46 -8.69 -11.23 -17.61
CA ALA A 46 -9.70 -12.30 -17.67
C ALA A 46 -10.34 -12.43 -19.05
N ALA A 47 -10.52 -11.32 -19.77
CA ALA A 47 -11.11 -11.30 -21.09
C ALA A 47 -10.20 -11.81 -22.23
N GLY A 48 -8.84 -11.75 -22.07
CA GLY A 48 -7.99 -12.07 -23.19
C GLY A 48 -6.58 -12.61 -22.85
N ARG A 49 -6.19 -12.66 -21.57
CA ARG A 49 -4.83 -13.08 -21.16
C ARG A 49 -4.86 -13.91 -19.89
N GLN A 50 -5.56 -15.04 -19.92
CA GLN A 50 -5.81 -15.89 -18.74
C GLN A 50 -4.53 -16.39 -18.04
N THR A 51 -3.44 -16.62 -18.77
CA THR A 51 -2.15 -17.02 -18.20
C THR A 51 -1.55 -15.98 -17.25
N LEU A 52 -1.75 -14.67 -17.53
CA LEU A 52 -1.31 -13.57 -16.67
C LEU A 52 -2.33 -13.24 -15.58
N PHE A 53 -3.61 -13.61 -15.76
CA PHE A 53 -4.67 -13.36 -14.78
C PHE A 53 -4.39 -14.04 -13.44
N VAL A 54 -4.00 -15.32 -13.49
CA VAL A 54 -3.76 -16.11 -12.26
C VAL A 54 -2.68 -15.47 -11.39
N PRO A 55 -1.44 -15.21 -11.85
CA PRO A 55 -0.43 -14.55 -11.04
C PRO A 55 -0.82 -13.12 -10.65
N ALA A 56 -1.48 -12.37 -11.54
CA ALA A 56 -1.93 -11.01 -11.24
C ALA A 56 -2.95 -10.94 -10.09
N LEU A 57 -3.78 -11.97 -9.93
CA LEU A 57 -4.74 -12.09 -8.84
C LEU A 57 -4.10 -12.68 -7.58
N THR A 58 -3.43 -13.82 -7.72
CA THR A 58 -2.99 -14.63 -6.57
C THR A 58 -1.82 -14.02 -5.82
N VAL A 59 -0.87 -13.40 -6.52
CA VAL A 59 0.34 -12.83 -5.89
C VAL A 59 0.00 -11.63 -4.98
N PRO A 60 -0.77 -10.60 -5.41
CA PRO A 60 -1.18 -9.53 -4.51
C PRO A 60 -2.12 -10.00 -3.39
N ALA A 61 -2.99 -10.99 -3.65
CA ALA A 61 -3.85 -11.58 -2.62
C ALA A 61 -3.02 -12.29 -1.54
N ALA A 62 -2.03 -13.11 -1.93
CA ALA A 62 -1.12 -13.75 -0.99
C ALA A 62 -0.28 -12.72 -0.21
N ALA A 63 0.24 -11.69 -0.87
CA ALA A 63 0.94 -10.59 -0.22
C ALA A 63 0.06 -9.89 0.83
N PHE A 64 -1.23 -9.71 0.54
CA PHE A 64 -2.19 -9.13 1.48
C PHE A 64 -2.41 -10.04 2.70
N LEU A 65 -2.60 -11.33 2.51
CA LEU A 65 -2.83 -12.30 3.59
C LEU A 65 -1.59 -12.43 4.48
N VAL A 66 -0.43 -12.72 3.87
CA VAL A 66 0.83 -12.88 4.60
C VAL A 66 1.24 -11.57 5.29
N GLY A 67 1.17 -10.44 4.61
CA GLY A 67 1.47 -9.13 5.19
C GLY A 67 0.52 -8.77 6.34
N SER A 68 -0.74 -9.18 6.28
CA SER A 68 -1.70 -8.98 7.37
C SER A 68 -1.39 -9.87 8.58
N ALA A 69 -0.93 -11.11 8.36
CA ALA A 69 -0.47 -12.00 9.43
C ALA A 69 0.81 -11.47 10.09
N VAL A 70 1.82 -11.08 9.30
CA VAL A 70 3.05 -10.44 9.79
C VAL A 70 2.74 -9.21 10.63
N ARG A 71 1.84 -8.35 10.14
CA ARG A 71 1.38 -7.16 10.85
C ARG A 71 0.68 -7.49 12.17
N ALA A 72 -0.10 -8.57 12.23
CA ALA A 72 -0.74 -9.03 13.46
C ALA A 72 0.27 -9.55 14.48
N GLY A 73 1.31 -10.25 14.01
CA GLY A 73 2.38 -10.78 14.86
C GLY A 73 3.30 -9.68 15.43
N ILE A 74 3.63 -8.65 14.65
CA ILE A 74 4.46 -7.53 15.12
C ILE A 74 3.69 -6.63 16.10
N ASP A 75 2.42 -6.42 15.88
CA ASP A 75 1.47 -5.60 16.67
C ASP A 75 2.05 -4.28 17.19
N ARG A 76 2.84 -3.59 16.38
CA ARG A 76 3.48 -2.32 16.74
C ARG A 76 2.44 -1.24 17.05
N PRO A 77 2.54 -0.51 18.17
CA PRO A 77 1.65 0.62 18.45
C PRO A 77 1.86 1.76 17.45
N ARG A 78 0.79 2.51 17.16
CA ARG A 78 0.82 3.62 16.21
C ARG A 78 1.51 4.85 16.79
N PRO A 79 2.10 5.73 15.93
CA PRO A 79 2.85 6.89 16.41
C PRO A 79 2.00 7.85 17.27
N TYR A 80 0.73 8.05 16.95
CA TYR A 80 -0.13 8.94 17.73
C TYR A 80 -0.45 8.38 19.14
N VAL A 81 -0.44 7.04 19.32
CA VAL A 81 -0.60 6.40 20.64
C VAL A 81 0.68 6.58 21.46
N THR A 82 1.83 6.22 20.88
CA THR A 82 3.12 6.25 21.59
C THR A 82 3.61 7.66 21.90
N LEU A 83 3.36 8.62 21.00
CA LEU A 83 3.89 9.98 21.07
C LEU A 83 2.86 11.00 21.61
N GLY A 84 1.63 10.57 21.93
CA GLY A 84 0.59 11.38 22.56
C GLY A 84 0.17 12.60 21.75
N TYR A 85 -0.26 12.39 20.49
CA TYR A 85 -0.85 13.46 19.66
C TYR A 85 -2.10 12.96 18.92
N GLN A 86 -2.91 13.87 18.41
CA GLN A 86 -4.07 13.54 17.58
C GLN A 86 -3.67 13.55 16.10
N PRO A 87 -3.92 12.47 15.32
CA PRO A 87 -3.69 12.48 13.88
C PRO A 87 -4.68 13.41 13.19
N LEU A 88 -4.33 13.86 11.96
CA LEU A 88 -5.19 14.78 11.16
C LEU A 88 -6.60 14.23 10.95
N PHE A 89 -6.73 12.92 10.79
CA PHE A 89 -8.02 12.24 10.67
C PHE A 89 -8.11 11.17 11.77
N PRO A 90 -9.06 11.30 12.71
CA PRO A 90 -9.21 10.39 13.84
C PRO A 90 -9.32 8.94 13.39
N LYS A 91 -8.59 8.06 14.08
CA LYS A 91 -8.64 6.60 13.90
C LYS A 91 -8.84 5.92 15.24
N LYS A 92 -9.60 4.82 15.23
CA LYS A 92 -9.85 4.00 16.40
C LYS A 92 -8.77 2.93 16.65
N ASP A 93 -8.01 2.54 15.59
CA ASP A 93 -7.01 1.49 15.68
C ASP A 93 -5.76 1.98 16.42
N THR A 94 -5.40 1.38 17.53
CA THR A 94 -4.25 1.76 18.37
C THR A 94 -2.97 0.98 18.06
N GLY A 95 -3.10 -0.25 17.59
CA GLY A 95 -2.00 -1.17 17.27
C GLY A 95 -1.82 -1.44 15.77
N ARG A 96 -1.00 -2.47 15.48
CA ARG A 96 -0.75 -3.02 14.15
C ARG A 96 -0.28 -1.96 13.15
N SER A 97 0.72 -1.15 13.54
CA SER A 97 1.24 -0.08 12.70
C SER A 97 2.11 -0.60 11.56
N MET A 98 2.95 -1.61 11.83
CA MET A 98 4.00 -2.11 10.92
C MET A 98 3.72 -3.55 10.46
N PRO A 99 3.95 -3.85 9.19
CA PRO A 99 4.11 -2.94 8.05
C PRO A 99 2.80 -2.23 7.68
N SER A 100 2.88 -1.11 6.96
CA SER A 100 1.70 -0.36 6.52
C SER A 100 0.90 -1.13 5.47
N ARG A 101 -0.35 -1.51 5.81
CA ARG A 101 -1.21 -2.32 4.92
C ARG A 101 -1.47 -1.66 3.57
N HIS A 102 -1.75 -0.36 3.54
CA HIS A 102 -1.95 0.37 2.29
C HIS A 102 -0.70 0.35 1.41
N CYS A 103 0.49 0.47 2.02
CA CYS A 103 1.74 0.51 1.27
C CYS A 103 2.09 -0.86 0.70
N PHE A 104 2.00 -1.94 1.49
CA PHE A 104 2.36 -3.24 0.96
C PHE A 104 1.37 -3.76 -0.08
N SER A 105 0.07 -3.49 0.09
CA SER A 105 -0.93 -3.87 -0.91
C SER A 105 -0.75 -3.09 -2.21
N ALA A 106 -0.57 -1.76 -2.14
CA ALA A 106 -0.37 -0.95 -3.33
C ALA A 106 0.94 -1.31 -4.05
N ALA A 107 2.02 -1.60 -3.32
CA ALA A 107 3.30 -2.01 -3.90
C ALA A 107 3.20 -3.39 -4.59
N ALA A 108 2.54 -4.37 -3.97
CA ALA A 108 2.32 -5.68 -4.57
C ALA A 108 1.48 -5.60 -5.86
N ILE A 109 0.42 -4.78 -5.85
CA ILE A 109 -0.42 -4.51 -7.01
C ILE A 109 0.40 -3.82 -8.12
N ALA A 110 1.24 -2.84 -7.78
CA ALA A 110 2.06 -2.12 -8.74
C ALA A 110 3.07 -3.05 -9.44
N VAL A 111 3.70 -3.96 -8.69
CA VAL A 111 4.62 -4.96 -9.26
C VAL A 111 3.87 -5.92 -10.19
N ALA A 112 2.73 -6.47 -9.76
CA ALA A 112 1.92 -7.36 -10.59
C ALA A 112 1.46 -6.66 -11.89
N ALA A 113 1.04 -5.40 -11.78
CA ALA A 113 0.67 -4.60 -12.96
C ALA A 113 1.86 -4.33 -13.89
N ALA A 114 3.06 -4.13 -13.36
CA ALA A 114 4.26 -3.90 -14.17
C ALA A 114 4.60 -5.10 -15.07
N TYR A 115 4.34 -6.32 -14.61
CA TYR A 115 4.50 -7.52 -15.43
C TYR A 115 3.44 -7.68 -16.52
N CYS A 116 2.24 -7.13 -16.32
CA CYS A 116 1.12 -7.27 -17.24
C CYS A 116 1.03 -6.08 -18.22
N ALA A 117 1.23 -4.88 -17.71
CA ALA A 117 1.11 -3.60 -18.41
C ALA A 117 2.08 -2.58 -17.77
N PRO A 118 3.35 -2.53 -18.21
CA PRO A 118 4.40 -1.70 -17.57
C PRO A 118 4.01 -0.24 -17.31
N PRO A 119 3.34 0.48 -18.24
CA PRO A 119 2.92 1.86 -17.97
C PRO A 119 1.95 1.96 -16.78
N LEU A 120 1.02 1.01 -16.64
CA LEU A 120 0.10 0.95 -15.51
C LEU A 120 0.85 0.64 -14.21
N GLY A 121 1.85 -0.24 -14.26
CA GLY A 121 2.72 -0.51 -13.11
C GLY A 121 3.41 0.74 -12.59
N VAL A 122 3.92 1.59 -13.49
CA VAL A 122 4.53 2.89 -13.12
C VAL A 122 3.50 3.81 -12.44
N VAL A 123 2.31 3.95 -13.01
CA VAL A 123 1.23 4.77 -12.41
C VAL A 123 0.88 4.28 -10.99
N LEU A 124 0.73 2.96 -10.83
CA LEU A 124 0.42 2.36 -9.53
C LEU A 124 1.57 2.49 -8.53
N ALA A 125 2.83 2.43 -8.97
CA ALA A 125 3.99 2.69 -8.13
C ALA A 125 4.02 4.14 -7.61
N VAL A 126 3.72 5.12 -8.47
CA VAL A 126 3.57 6.53 -8.06
C VAL A 126 2.44 6.67 -7.02
N LEU A 127 1.29 6.04 -7.24
CA LEU A 127 0.19 6.04 -6.28
C LEU A 127 0.58 5.38 -4.94
N ALA A 128 1.37 4.29 -4.96
CA ALA A 128 1.87 3.65 -3.75
C ALA A 128 2.79 4.58 -2.94
N VAL A 129 3.65 5.35 -3.61
CA VAL A 129 4.50 6.37 -2.96
C VAL A 129 3.65 7.52 -2.39
N LEU A 130 2.67 8.03 -3.15
CA LEU A 130 1.73 9.05 -2.66
C LEU A 130 0.97 8.57 -1.42
N LEU A 131 0.52 7.32 -1.41
CA LEU A 131 -0.09 6.71 -0.24
C LEU A 131 0.88 6.66 0.94
N ALA A 132 2.12 6.21 0.74
CA ALA A 132 3.13 6.15 1.79
C ALA A 132 3.37 7.53 2.43
N VAL A 133 3.58 8.56 1.62
CA VAL A 133 3.77 9.94 2.08
C VAL A 133 2.53 10.43 2.84
N SER A 134 1.33 10.21 2.28
CA SER A 134 0.09 10.66 2.91
C SER A 134 -0.11 10.03 4.30
N ARG A 135 0.23 8.75 4.50
CA ARG A 135 0.09 8.05 5.80
C ARG A 135 1.01 8.62 6.87
N VAL A 136 2.21 9.04 6.50
CA VAL A 136 3.16 9.72 7.41
C VAL A 136 2.68 11.12 7.74
N VAL A 137 2.27 11.91 6.73
CA VAL A 137 1.79 13.29 6.89
C VAL A 137 0.52 13.35 7.74
N ILE A 138 -0.42 12.43 7.53
CA ILE A 138 -1.64 12.31 8.36
C ILE A 138 -1.30 11.95 9.82
N GLY A 139 -0.11 11.37 10.07
CA GLY A 139 0.34 11.02 11.42
C GLY A 139 -0.15 9.65 11.90
N VAL A 140 -0.51 8.73 11.01
CA VAL A 140 -1.03 7.40 11.38
C VAL A 140 -0.01 6.27 11.25
N HIS A 141 1.14 6.51 10.63
CA HIS A 141 2.25 5.56 10.48
C HIS A 141 3.61 6.25 10.69
N TYR A 142 4.58 5.49 11.20
CA TYR A 142 6.00 5.88 11.17
C TYR A 142 6.53 5.78 9.74
N ILE A 143 7.63 6.51 9.45
CA ILE A 143 8.34 6.37 8.17
C ILE A 143 8.78 4.91 7.97
N SER A 144 9.28 4.25 9.01
CA SER A 144 9.67 2.83 8.96
C SER A 144 8.53 1.89 8.60
N ASP A 145 7.28 2.17 9.02
CA ASP A 145 6.12 1.32 8.71
C ASP A 145 5.78 1.35 7.22
N VAL A 146 5.88 2.55 6.61
CA VAL A 146 5.58 2.71 5.18
C VAL A 146 6.70 2.17 4.31
N LEU A 147 7.96 2.39 4.69
CA LEU A 147 9.12 1.81 3.98
C LEU A 147 9.12 0.28 4.06
N ALA A 148 8.90 -0.29 5.25
CA ALA A 148 8.75 -1.73 5.42
C ALA A 148 7.57 -2.28 4.62
N GLY A 149 6.45 -1.52 4.54
CA GLY A 149 5.30 -1.88 3.72
C GLY A 149 5.64 -1.93 2.24
N LEU A 150 6.29 -0.88 1.70
CA LEU A 150 6.70 -0.85 0.30
C LEU A 150 7.70 -1.98 -0.01
N ALA A 151 8.73 -2.15 0.82
CA ALA A 151 9.74 -3.20 0.64
C ALA A 151 9.14 -4.61 0.69
N PHE A 152 8.29 -4.89 1.70
CA PHE A 152 7.60 -6.16 1.84
C PHE A 152 6.70 -6.46 0.63
N GLY A 153 5.84 -5.50 0.25
CA GLY A 153 4.90 -5.68 -0.86
C GLY A 153 5.61 -5.90 -2.18
N SER A 154 6.64 -5.09 -2.48
CA SER A 154 7.42 -5.25 -3.72
C SER A 154 8.22 -6.57 -3.72
N GLY A 155 8.96 -6.87 -2.64
CA GLY A 155 9.78 -8.09 -2.56
C GLY A 155 8.94 -9.36 -2.63
N PHE A 156 7.82 -9.40 -1.89
CA PHE A 156 6.88 -10.53 -1.93
C PHE A 156 6.29 -10.72 -3.32
N ALA A 157 5.89 -9.64 -3.98
CA ALA A 157 5.28 -9.72 -5.31
C ALA A 157 6.31 -10.11 -6.39
N LEU A 158 7.54 -9.62 -6.33
CA LEU A 158 8.61 -10.04 -7.23
C LEU A 158 8.89 -11.54 -7.11
N ALA A 159 9.10 -12.05 -5.89
CA ALA A 159 9.36 -13.46 -5.65
C ALA A 159 8.14 -14.34 -6.00
N GLY A 160 6.94 -13.92 -5.58
CA GLY A 160 5.70 -14.65 -5.84
C GLY A 160 5.36 -14.72 -7.33
N TRP A 161 5.66 -13.66 -8.10
CA TRP A 161 5.47 -13.67 -9.55
C TRP A 161 6.36 -14.71 -10.22
N GLN A 162 7.66 -14.73 -9.90
CA GLN A 162 8.61 -15.72 -10.45
C GLN A 162 8.20 -17.15 -10.12
N PHE A 163 7.81 -17.38 -8.86
CA PHE A 163 7.33 -18.70 -8.43
C PHE A 163 6.07 -19.13 -9.19
N CYS A 164 5.08 -18.24 -9.28
CA CYS A 164 3.80 -18.55 -9.92
C CYS A 164 3.96 -18.84 -11.42
N THR A 165 4.77 -18.04 -12.12
CA THR A 165 5.02 -18.23 -13.56
C THR A 165 5.81 -19.51 -13.82
N ALA A 166 6.82 -19.84 -13.02
CA ALA A 166 7.57 -21.09 -13.13
C ALA A 166 6.67 -22.32 -12.89
N ALA A 167 5.79 -22.25 -11.89
CA ALA A 167 4.83 -23.32 -11.63
C ALA A 167 3.85 -23.54 -12.78
N LEU A 168 3.32 -22.45 -13.37
CA LEU A 168 2.43 -22.54 -14.53
C LEU A 168 3.13 -23.13 -15.76
N GLN A 169 4.40 -22.79 -15.98
CA GLN A 169 5.19 -23.37 -17.08
C GLN A 169 5.44 -24.87 -16.88
N ALA A 170 5.76 -25.29 -15.64
CA ALA A 170 5.96 -26.71 -15.32
C ALA A 170 4.69 -27.56 -15.47
N LEU A 171 3.50 -26.97 -15.25
CA LEU A 171 2.22 -27.66 -15.44
C LEU A 171 1.78 -27.74 -16.92
N ALA A 172 2.35 -26.90 -17.78
CA ALA A 172 2.04 -26.86 -19.21
C ALA A 172 3.01 -27.71 -20.06
N ALA A 173 4.12 -28.17 -19.47
CA ALA A 173 5.13 -29.04 -20.08
C ALA A 173 4.79 -30.51 -19.90
#